data_73d6c4e7cb303eddc35e291a80eed3b7
#
_entry.id   73d6c4e7cb303eddc35e291a80eed3b7
#
_cell.length_a   1.000
_cell.length_b   1.000
_cell.length_c   1.000
_cell.angle_alpha   90.00
_cell.angle_beta   90.00
_cell.angle_gamma   90.00
#
_symmetry.space_group_name_H-M   'P 1'
#
loop_
_entity.id
_entity.type
_entity.pdbx_description
1 polymer ?
#
loop_
_entity_poly.entity_id
_entity_poly.type
_entity_poly.pdbx_seq_one_letter_code
_entity_poly.pdbx_strand_id
1 'polypeptide(L)'
;MIIFLKKYKSKIALIVFICVLVCTVSCLLDFKTLGKQKMPGLEKKSVFMAAENTVAKNTDKAVNEPRLHAVSAALYDADDETFIYGRNMRDSMANASTTKLLTCIVALEKADINDTVTISQNAASQPAVKLGLVAGNSYNMKDLLYGMMLESFNDCAYAIAEHVGGSTEGFAKLMNEKANEIGCLGTYFITPNGLDAENDISFHHSTAGDLCVIMSYCAWKSPKSTQFLEITQTMQYTFETEEGQMVFNNHNRLLTETDYCISGKTGFTTKAGYCYVAAVEKDGRRMCLSLLGCGWPNNKNYKWDDAKSLVEYAVSDAAEDSYCDAACVTTQQ
;
A
#
# COMPACT_ATOMS: atom_id res chain seq x y z
N MET A 1 51.31 -11.60 47.71
CA MET A 1 50.15 -10.90 47.21
C MET A 1 49.74 -11.34 45.80
N ILE A 2 50.69 -11.61 44.88
CA ILE A 2 50.34 -11.97 43.47
C ILE A 2 49.75 -13.39 43.31
N ILE A 3 50.12 -14.36 44.15
CA ILE A 3 49.66 -15.76 44.11
C ILE A 3 48.20 -15.88 44.62
N PHE A 4 47.76 -15.01 45.51
CA PHE A 4 46.40 -15.00 46.07
C PHE A 4 45.39 -14.51 45.02
N LEU A 5 45.74 -13.58 44.15
CA LEU A 5 44.87 -13.03 43.11
C LEU A 5 44.58 -14.00 41.94
N LYS A 6 45.49 -14.96 41.68
CA LYS A 6 45.30 -15.95 40.61
C LYS A 6 44.22 -17.01 40.98
N LYS A 7 44.14 -17.37 42.28
CA LYS A 7 43.17 -18.38 42.78
C LYS A 7 41.72 -17.84 42.86
N TYR A 8 41.55 -16.51 42.99
CA TYR A 8 40.24 -15.86 42.98
C TYR A 8 39.70 -15.56 41.57
N LYS A 9 40.57 -15.26 40.59
CA LYS A 9 40.15 -15.01 39.20
C LYS A 9 39.43 -16.21 38.59
N SER A 10 39.89 -17.44 38.87
CA SER A 10 39.24 -18.64 38.32
C SER A 10 37.83 -18.91 38.96
N LYS A 11 37.70 -18.60 40.26
CA LYS A 11 36.41 -18.74 40.95
C LYS A 11 35.41 -17.65 40.53
N ILE A 12 35.84 -16.43 40.31
CA ILE A 12 35.02 -15.32 39.81
C ILE A 12 34.60 -15.61 38.35
N ALA A 13 35.50 -16.10 37.52
CA ALA A 13 35.16 -16.48 36.13
C ALA A 13 34.15 -17.62 36.10
N LEU A 14 34.21 -18.60 36.99
CA LEU A 14 33.24 -19.69 37.08
C LEU A 14 31.87 -19.20 37.56
N ILE A 15 31.82 -18.28 38.53
CA ILE A 15 30.57 -17.70 39.03
C ILE A 15 29.90 -16.85 37.94
N VAL A 16 30.66 -16.03 37.22
CA VAL A 16 30.11 -15.25 36.08
C VAL A 16 29.59 -16.15 34.98
N PHE A 17 30.30 -17.24 34.67
CA PHE A 17 29.85 -18.22 33.67
C PHE A 17 28.54 -18.92 34.09
N ILE A 18 28.43 -19.31 35.37
CA ILE A 18 27.21 -19.92 35.91
C ILE A 18 26.02 -18.92 35.90
N CYS A 19 26.26 -17.64 36.25
CA CYS A 19 25.21 -16.60 36.20
C CYS A 19 24.71 -16.37 34.77
N VAL A 20 25.63 -16.30 33.79
CA VAL A 20 25.24 -16.16 32.37
C VAL A 20 24.43 -17.38 31.89
N LEU A 21 24.85 -18.61 32.29
CA LEU A 21 24.14 -19.82 31.94
C LEU A 21 22.71 -19.88 32.56
N VAL A 22 22.59 -19.46 33.81
CA VAL A 22 21.26 -19.40 34.50
C VAL A 22 20.35 -18.36 33.85
N CYS A 23 20.90 -17.17 33.49
CA CYS A 23 20.11 -16.14 32.78
C CYS A 23 19.66 -16.62 31.40
N THR A 24 20.53 -17.31 30.64
CA THR A 24 20.14 -17.83 29.32
C THR A 24 19.09 -18.95 29.41
N VAL A 25 19.18 -19.82 30.42
CA VAL A 25 18.20 -20.88 30.66
C VAL A 25 16.86 -20.28 31.14
N SER A 26 16.87 -19.27 32.01
CA SER A 26 15.66 -18.53 32.40
C SER A 26 14.98 -17.85 31.20
N CYS A 27 15.74 -17.15 30.36
CA CYS A 27 15.18 -16.56 29.13
C CYS A 27 14.56 -17.61 28.19
N LEU A 28 15.16 -18.81 28.07
CA LEU A 28 14.64 -19.89 27.24
C LEU A 28 13.40 -20.57 27.86
N LEU A 29 13.27 -20.57 29.18
CA LEU A 29 12.08 -21.09 29.89
C LEU A 29 10.92 -20.07 29.81
N ASP A 30 11.21 -18.77 29.92
CA ASP A 30 10.19 -17.71 29.75
C ASP A 30 9.64 -17.67 28.31
N PHE A 31 10.48 -17.93 27.30
CA PHE A 31 10.01 -18.07 25.91
C PHE A 31 9.09 -19.27 25.68
N LYS A 32 9.27 -20.38 26.44
CA LYS A 32 8.38 -21.56 26.35
C LYS A 32 7.07 -21.39 27.12
N THR A 33 7.03 -20.53 28.12
CA THR A 33 5.81 -20.23 28.90
C THR A 33 4.97 -19.12 28.26
N LEU A 34 5.59 -18.12 27.57
CA LEU A 34 4.84 -17.12 26.81
C LEU A 34 4.05 -17.70 25.62
N GLY A 35 4.44 -18.88 25.11
CA GLY A 35 3.73 -19.57 24.02
C GLY A 35 2.39 -20.23 24.45
N LYS A 36 1.97 -20.16 25.73
CA LYS A 36 0.75 -20.80 26.23
C LYS A 36 -0.26 -19.88 26.92
N GLN A 37 0.00 -18.57 27.01
CA GLN A 37 -1.02 -17.65 27.50
C GLN A 37 -1.90 -17.17 26.35
N LYS A 38 -3.08 -17.79 26.24
CA LYS A 38 -4.22 -17.32 25.47
C LYS A 38 -4.62 -15.94 26.00
N MET A 39 -4.36 -14.87 25.25
CA MET A 39 -4.86 -13.54 25.59
C MET A 39 -6.38 -13.52 25.44
N PRO A 40 -7.15 -13.14 26.46
CA PRO A 40 -8.59 -12.98 26.32
C PRO A 40 -8.88 -11.61 25.67
N GLY A 41 -9.59 -11.64 24.55
CA GLY A 41 -10.30 -10.48 24.03
C GLY A 41 -9.66 -9.75 22.86
N LEU A 42 -9.39 -10.43 21.75
CA LEU A 42 -9.38 -9.84 20.42
C LEU A 42 -9.97 -10.85 19.41
N GLU A 43 -11.29 -11.01 19.49
CA GLU A 43 -12.04 -11.45 18.32
C GLU A 43 -12.14 -10.27 17.33
N LYS A 44 -11.04 -9.94 16.68
CA LYS A 44 -11.10 -9.29 15.38
C LYS A 44 -11.23 -10.42 14.36
N LYS A 45 -12.45 -10.62 13.87
CA LYS A 45 -12.72 -11.44 12.71
C LYS A 45 -11.72 -11.08 11.62
N SER A 46 -10.78 -11.98 11.35
CA SER A 46 -9.96 -11.92 10.15
C SER A 46 -10.91 -12.22 8.98
N VAL A 47 -11.32 -11.21 8.26
CA VAL A 47 -12.09 -11.32 7.01
C VAL A 47 -11.37 -12.18 5.97
N PHE A 48 -10.10 -12.48 6.18
CA PHE A 48 -9.25 -13.22 5.25
C PHE A 48 -9.19 -14.75 5.44
N MET A 49 -9.70 -15.34 6.53
CA MET A 49 -9.57 -16.78 6.75
C MET A 49 -10.77 -17.65 6.34
N ALA A 50 -11.82 -17.06 5.76
CA ALA A 50 -13.02 -17.81 5.42
C ALA A 50 -13.27 -18.01 3.91
N ALA A 51 -12.26 -17.82 3.05
CA ALA A 51 -12.39 -18.08 1.61
C ALA A 51 -11.36 -19.08 1.09
N GLU A 52 -11.15 -20.18 1.83
CA GLU A 52 -10.57 -21.40 1.25
C GLU A 52 -11.67 -22.26 0.64
N ASN A 53 -11.56 -22.42 -0.68
CA ASN A 53 -12.18 -23.49 -1.49
C ASN A 53 -13.70 -23.53 -1.57
N THR A 54 -14.28 -22.65 -2.39
CA THR A 54 -15.42 -23.08 -3.23
C THR A 54 -15.44 -22.23 -4.50
N VAL A 55 -14.55 -22.52 -5.44
CA VAL A 55 -14.90 -22.39 -6.84
C VAL A 55 -15.72 -23.64 -7.16
N ALA A 56 -16.99 -23.63 -6.82
CA ALA A 56 -17.93 -24.61 -7.35
C ALA A 56 -18.02 -24.34 -8.85
N LYS A 57 -17.57 -25.33 -9.64
CA LYS A 57 -17.91 -25.42 -11.05
C LYS A 57 -19.42 -25.56 -11.18
N ASN A 58 -20.13 -24.44 -11.30
CA ASN A 58 -21.43 -24.42 -11.91
C ASN A 58 -21.26 -24.10 -13.40
N THR A 59 -21.16 -25.17 -14.19
CA THR A 59 -21.35 -25.14 -15.64
C THR A 59 -22.85 -24.95 -15.87
N ASP A 60 -23.26 -23.75 -16.30
CA ASP A 60 -24.36 -23.52 -17.24
C ASP A 60 -24.97 -22.08 -17.19
N LYS A 61 -24.22 -21.07 -16.74
CA LYS A 61 -24.45 -19.69 -17.18
C LYS A 61 -23.09 -19.10 -17.55
N ALA A 62 -22.95 -18.68 -18.80
CA ALA A 62 -21.79 -17.88 -19.20
C ALA A 62 -21.89 -16.53 -18.47
N VAL A 63 -21.32 -16.47 -17.25
CA VAL A 63 -21.08 -15.22 -16.56
C VAL A 63 -20.19 -14.42 -17.49
N ASN A 64 -20.64 -13.25 -17.91
CA ASN A 64 -19.90 -12.35 -18.80
C ASN A 64 -18.71 -11.74 -18.01
N GLU A 65 -17.76 -12.58 -17.58
CA GLU A 65 -16.57 -12.10 -16.91
C GLU A 65 -15.81 -11.10 -17.79
N PRO A 66 -15.33 -9.99 -17.25
CA PRO A 66 -14.62 -8.99 -18.01
C PRO A 66 -13.31 -9.57 -18.57
N ARG A 67 -13.08 -9.39 -19.88
CA ARG A 67 -11.82 -9.75 -20.51
C ARG A 67 -10.79 -8.66 -20.24
N LEU A 68 -9.87 -8.91 -19.32
CA LEU A 68 -8.86 -7.95 -18.90
C LEU A 68 -7.48 -8.30 -19.47
N HIS A 69 -6.68 -7.27 -19.71
CA HIS A 69 -5.26 -7.37 -20.07
C HIS A 69 -4.36 -7.41 -18.82
N ALA A 70 -4.88 -7.03 -17.66
CA ALA A 70 -4.17 -7.07 -16.39
C ALA A 70 -3.81 -8.51 -16.00
N VAL A 71 -2.60 -8.73 -15.51
CA VAL A 71 -2.12 -10.00 -14.94
C VAL A 71 -2.85 -10.30 -13.64
N SER A 72 -2.98 -9.29 -12.78
CA SER A 72 -3.74 -9.36 -11.54
C SER A 72 -4.71 -8.18 -11.48
N ALA A 73 -5.93 -8.44 -11.03
CA ALA A 73 -6.99 -7.44 -10.95
C ALA A 73 -7.91 -7.74 -9.76
N ALA A 74 -8.45 -6.68 -9.17
CA ALA A 74 -9.49 -6.76 -8.14
C ALA A 74 -10.49 -5.62 -8.31
N LEU A 75 -11.75 -5.88 -7.94
CA LEU A 75 -12.79 -4.90 -7.77
C LEU A 75 -13.43 -5.13 -6.39
N TYR A 76 -13.49 -4.11 -5.57
CA TYR A 76 -13.88 -4.14 -4.18
C TYR A 76 -15.02 -3.16 -3.92
N ASP A 77 -16.07 -3.63 -3.30
CA ASP A 77 -17.15 -2.80 -2.76
C ASP A 77 -16.68 -2.21 -1.43
N ALA A 78 -16.60 -0.88 -1.36
CA ALA A 78 -16.10 -0.18 -0.19
C ALA A 78 -17.17 -0.01 0.90
N ASP A 79 -18.45 -0.14 0.54
CA ASP A 79 -19.57 -0.07 1.47
C ASP A 79 -19.79 -1.39 2.20
N ASP A 80 -19.80 -2.51 1.45
CA ASP A 80 -20.00 -3.86 1.99
C ASP A 80 -18.70 -4.54 2.42
N GLU A 81 -17.56 -3.95 2.11
CA GLU A 81 -16.21 -4.48 2.40
C GLU A 81 -15.96 -5.86 1.78
N THR A 82 -16.46 -6.09 0.56
CA THR A 82 -16.38 -7.36 -0.14
C THR A 82 -15.76 -7.22 -1.53
N PHE A 83 -15.19 -8.31 -2.07
CA PHE A 83 -14.68 -8.33 -3.43
C PHE A 83 -15.77 -8.77 -4.41
N ILE A 84 -16.07 -7.90 -5.39
CA ILE A 84 -17.00 -8.15 -6.49
C ILE A 84 -16.31 -8.99 -7.58
N TYR A 85 -15.01 -8.75 -7.81
CA TYR A 85 -14.21 -9.45 -8.81
C TYR A 85 -12.77 -9.66 -8.33
N GLY A 86 -12.16 -10.79 -8.72
CA GLY A 86 -10.76 -11.09 -8.42
C GLY A 86 -10.11 -12.01 -9.42
N ARG A 87 -9.02 -11.54 -10.04
CA ARG A 87 -8.10 -12.35 -10.87
C ARG A 87 -6.71 -12.27 -10.26
N ASN A 88 -6.16 -13.40 -9.81
CA ASN A 88 -4.85 -13.45 -9.16
C ASN A 88 -4.71 -12.38 -8.05
N MET A 89 -5.83 -11.99 -7.43
CA MET A 89 -5.92 -10.78 -6.59
C MET A 89 -5.12 -10.87 -5.30
N ARG A 90 -4.62 -12.07 -4.96
CA ARG A 90 -3.78 -12.34 -3.77
C ARG A 90 -2.31 -12.54 -4.10
N ASP A 91 -1.94 -12.52 -5.38
CA ASP A 91 -0.56 -12.71 -5.80
C ASP A 91 0.27 -11.47 -5.45
N SER A 92 1.40 -11.69 -4.79
CA SER A 92 2.36 -10.63 -4.48
C SER A 92 3.07 -10.17 -5.74
N MET A 93 2.86 -8.92 -6.13
CA MET A 93 3.42 -8.31 -7.33
C MET A 93 4.10 -6.99 -7.04
N ALA A 94 5.14 -6.66 -7.80
CA ALA A 94 5.65 -5.30 -7.85
C ALA A 94 4.51 -4.38 -8.30
N ASN A 95 4.31 -3.26 -7.59
CA ASN A 95 3.15 -2.39 -7.78
C ASN A 95 3.52 -0.96 -8.19
N ALA A 96 4.81 -0.69 -8.36
CA ALA A 96 5.33 0.61 -8.80
C ALA A 96 4.73 1.78 -7.99
N SER A 97 4.53 2.92 -8.63
CA SER A 97 4.05 4.16 -7.97
C SER A 97 2.62 4.11 -7.42
N THR A 98 1.89 2.97 -7.52
CA THR A 98 0.64 2.82 -6.75
C THR A 98 0.91 2.78 -5.24
N THR A 99 2.14 2.46 -4.82
CA THR A 99 2.68 2.62 -3.45
C THR A 99 2.40 4.01 -2.87
N LYS A 100 2.45 5.06 -3.71
CA LYS A 100 2.30 6.46 -3.28
C LYS A 100 0.92 6.78 -2.69
N LEU A 101 -0.08 5.91 -2.90
CA LEU A 101 -1.37 6.00 -2.21
C LEU A 101 -1.17 5.91 -0.69
N LEU A 102 -0.47 4.86 -0.23
CA LEU A 102 -0.22 4.67 1.19
C LEU A 102 0.81 5.69 1.72
N THR A 103 1.80 6.06 0.91
CA THR A 103 2.75 7.12 1.27
C THR A 103 2.02 8.44 1.53
N CYS A 104 1.08 8.82 0.68
CA CYS A 104 0.31 10.05 0.82
C CYS A 104 -0.52 10.04 2.11
N ILE A 105 -1.31 8.98 2.34
CA ILE A 105 -2.21 8.96 3.49
C ILE A 105 -1.45 8.86 4.82
N VAL A 106 -0.35 8.09 4.88
CA VAL A 106 0.50 8.02 6.07
C VAL A 106 1.15 9.38 6.36
N ALA A 107 1.62 10.10 5.34
CA ALA A 107 2.17 11.44 5.50
C ALA A 107 1.11 12.42 6.04
N LEU A 108 -0.09 12.44 5.46
CA LEU A 108 -1.19 13.29 5.91
C LEU A 108 -1.64 12.98 7.34
N GLU A 109 -1.58 11.73 7.78
CA GLU A 109 -1.96 11.34 9.14
C GLU A 109 -0.88 11.64 10.19
N LYS A 110 0.40 11.74 9.81
CA LYS A 110 1.53 11.84 10.73
C LYS A 110 2.18 13.21 10.78
N ALA A 111 1.95 14.08 9.79
CA ALA A 111 2.56 15.40 9.68
C ALA A 111 1.51 16.47 9.37
N ASP A 112 1.90 17.75 9.53
CA ASP A 112 1.06 18.86 9.08
C ASP A 112 1.33 19.12 7.58
N ILE A 113 0.26 19.30 6.81
CA ILE A 113 0.36 19.63 5.38
C ILE A 113 1.10 20.95 5.12
N ASN A 114 1.23 21.81 6.12
CA ASN A 114 1.95 23.08 6.07
C ASN A 114 3.39 22.99 6.57
N ASP A 115 3.88 21.79 6.92
CA ASP A 115 5.26 21.62 7.34
C ASP A 115 6.25 22.08 6.27
N THR A 116 7.39 22.59 6.73
CA THR A 116 8.55 22.89 5.87
C THR A 116 9.47 21.69 5.86
N VAL A 117 9.68 21.11 4.69
CA VAL A 117 10.50 19.92 4.46
C VAL A 117 11.86 20.32 3.91
N THR A 118 12.94 20.03 4.64
CA THR A 118 14.32 20.22 4.16
C THR A 118 14.75 19.01 3.36
N ILE A 119 15.28 19.25 2.15
CA ILE A 119 15.64 18.19 1.21
C ILE A 119 17.02 17.61 1.53
N SER A 120 17.07 16.32 1.71
CA SER A 120 18.32 15.56 1.87
C SER A 120 19.03 15.32 0.54
N GLN A 121 20.32 14.97 0.59
CA GLN A 121 21.05 14.52 -0.58
C GLN A 121 20.45 13.23 -1.17
N ASN A 122 19.92 12.35 -0.34
CA ASN A 122 19.28 11.12 -0.78
C ASN A 122 17.99 11.39 -1.56
N ALA A 123 17.10 12.24 -1.06
CA ALA A 123 15.89 12.66 -1.78
C ALA A 123 16.23 13.34 -3.13
N ALA A 124 17.16 14.29 -3.14
CA ALA A 124 17.58 15.01 -4.36
C ALA A 124 18.19 14.09 -5.43
N SER A 125 18.83 12.99 -5.02
CA SER A 125 19.49 12.04 -5.93
C SER A 125 18.56 10.97 -6.52
N GLN A 126 17.27 10.97 -6.15
CA GLN A 126 16.34 9.97 -6.66
C GLN A 126 16.25 9.94 -8.19
N PRO A 127 16.07 8.74 -8.79
CA PRO A 127 15.97 8.62 -10.24
C PRO A 127 14.66 9.22 -10.78
N ALA A 128 14.62 9.46 -12.07
CA ALA A 128 13.41 9.92 -12.76
C ALA A 128 12.24 8.89 -12.59
N VAL A 129 10.98 9.34 -12.51
CA VAL A 129 10.48 10.71 -12.68
C VAL A 129 10.70 11.53 -11.41
N LYS A 130 11.20 12.76 -11.51
CA LYS A 130 11.49 13.62 -10.37
C LYS A 130 11.26 15.09 -10.67
N LEU A 131 10.96 15.88 -9.63
CA LEU A 131 10.82 17.33 -9.69
C LEU A 131 12.18 18.01 -9.91
N GLY A 132 13.25 17.45 -9.38
CA GLY A 132 14.59 18.02 -9.36
C GLY A 132 14.85 18.83 -8.09
N LEU A 133 14.36 18.33 -6.95
CA LEU A 133 14.60 18.97 -5.65
C LEU A 133 16.10 19.15 -5.38
N VAL A 134 16.46 20.28 -4.76
CA VAL A 134 17.84 20.64 -4.46
C VAL A 134 18.15 20.35 -2.99
N ALA A 135 19.21 19.57 -2.74
CA ALA A 135 19.64 19.26 -1.38
C ALA A 135 19.97 20.52 -0.57
N GLY A 136 19.49 20.59 0.66
CA GLY A 136 19.61 21.74 1.56
C GLY A 136 18.53 22.82 1.38
N ASN A 137 17.80 22.82 0.27
CA ASN A 137 16.63 23.70 0.12
C ASN A 137 15.44 23.16 0.92
N SER A 138 14.48 24.03 1.17
CA SER A 138 13.24 23.70 1.88
C SER A 138 12.03 23.95 1.00
N TYR A 139 11.05 23.06 1.08
CA TYR A 139 9.78 23.11 0.32
C TYR A 139 8.61 22.86 1.25
N ASN A 140 7.42 23.33 0.87
CA ASN A 140 6.21 23.06 1.63
C ASN A 140 5.77 21.62 1.42
N MET A 141 5.34 20.92 2.49
CA MET A 141 4.82 19.55 2.43
C MET A 141 3.66 19.42 1.44
N LYS A 142 2.77 20.40 1.38
CA LYS A 142 1.66 20.45 0.43
C LYS A 142 2.16 20.36 -1.01
N ASP A 143 3.14 21.14 -1.39
CA ASP A 143 3.69 21.15 -2.75
C ASP A 143 4.30 19.81 -3.13
N LEU A 144 5.04 19.20 -2.18
CA LEU A 144 5.63 17.87 -2.37
C LEU A 144 4.56 16.78 -2.54
N LEU A 145 3.46 16.84 -1.77
CA LEU A 145 2.34 15.91 -1.88
C LEU A 145 1.65 16.02 -3.26
N TYR A 146 1.41 17.24 -3.74
CA TYR A 146 0.87 17.46 -5.07
C TYR A 146 1.82 16.94 -6.16
N GLY A 147 3.11 17.27 -6.09
CA GLY A 147 4.12 16.76 -7.03
C GLY A 147 4.21 15.23 -7.03
N MET A 148 4.17 14.60 -5.84
CA MET A 148 4.18 13.16 -5.69
C MET A 148 2.94 12.49 -6.29
N MET A 149 1.76 13.05 -6.08
CA MET A 149 0.51 12.40 -6.49
C MET A 149 0.16 12.67 -7.94
N LEU A 150 0.29 13.90 -8.44
CA LEU A 150 -0.07 14.28 -9.79
C LEU A 150 0.97 13.81 -10.82
N GLU A 151 2.23 14.18 -10.62
CA GLU A 151 3.34 13.90 -11.55
C GLU A 151 4.12 12.62 -11.19
N SER A 152 3.81 12.04 -10.02
CA SER A 152 4.50 10.83 -9.54
C SER A 152 5.98 11.03 -9.19
N PHE A 153 6.42 12.24 -8.82
CA PHE A 153 7.82 12.55 -8.52
C PHE A 153 8.40 11.68 -7.39
N ASN A 154 9.54 11.03 -7.66
CA ASN A 154 10.20 10.12 -6.74
C ASN A 154 10.94 10.85 -5.62
N ASP A 155 11.60 11.95 -5.94
CA ASP A 155 12.29 12.83 -4.98
C ASP A 155 11.32 13.43 -3.95
N CYS A 156 10.12 13.85 -4.38
CA CYS A 156 9.07 14.29 -3.47
C CYS A 156 8.67 13.18 -2.48
N ALA A 157 8.49 11.95 -2.96
CA ALA A 157 8.13 10.82 -2.10
C ALA A 157 9.21 10.53 -1.03
N TYR A 158 10.50 10.61 -1.41
CA TYR A 158 11.61 10.42 -0.48
C TYR A 158 11.73 11.57 0.52
N ALA A 159 11.61 12.82 0.07
CA ALA A 159 11.64 13.98 0.95
C ALA A 159 10.54 13.93 2.01
N ILE A 160 9.31 13.59 1.60
CA ILE A 160 8.17 13.37 2.50
C ILE A 160 8.48 12.25 3.49
N ALA A 161 8.97 11.11 3.01
CA ALA A 161 9.24 9.95 3.84
C ALA A 161 10.32 10.22 4.89
N GLU A 162 11.41 10.89 4.53
CA GLU A 162 12.48 11.25 5.45
C GLU A 162 12.03 12.26 6.50
N HIS A 163 11.21 13.24 6.11
CA HIS A 163 10.64 14.21 7.04
C HIS A 163 9.73 13.55 8.08
N VAL A 164 8.82 12.68 7.64
CA VAL A 164 7.80 12.07 8.50
C VAL A 164 8.35 10.91 9.31
N GLY A 165 9.20 10.08 8.71
CA GLY A 165 9.75 8.86 9.31
C GLY A 165 11.11 9.02 9.97
N GLY A 166 11.75 10.19 9.82
CA GLY A 166 13.14 10.43 10.24
C GLY A 166 14.18 9.75 9.32
N SER A 167 13.75 8.77 8.55
CA SER A 167 14.50 8.09 7.47
C SER A 167 13.52 7.37 6.55
N THR A 168 13.99 6.91 5.38
CA THR A 168 13.16 6.09 4.47
C THR A 168 12.77 4.75 5.09
N GLU A 169 13.66 4.12 5.87
CA GLU A 169 13.39 2.88 6.60
C GLU A 169 12.36 3.11 7.72
N GLY A 170 12.48 4.21 8.47
CA GLY A 170 11.50 4.61 9.48
C GLY A 170 10.12 4.82 8.88
N PHE A 171 10.05 5.46 7.72
CA PHE A 171 8.79 5.66 7.01
C PHE A 171 8.23 4.36 6.42
N ALA A 172 9.07 3.48 5.85
CA ALA A 172 8.65 2.16 5.39
C ALA A 172 8.03 1.33 6.53
N LYS A 173 8.57 1.45 7.75
CA LYS A 173 7.97 0.84 8.94
C LYS A 173 6.56 1.38 9.21
N LEU A 174 6.36 2.71 9.16
CA LEU A 174 5.03 3.32 9.32
C LEU A 174 4.04 2.86 8.24
N MET A 175 4.51 2.73 6.98
CA MET A 175 3.70 2.20 5.88
C MET A 175 3.26 0.76 6.15
N ASN A 176 4.18 -0.13 6.55
CA ASN A 176 3.86 -1.52 6.82
C ASN A 176 2.98 -1.69 8.06
N GLU A 177 3.17 -0.87 9.10
CA GLU A 177 2.28 -0.82 10.26
C GLU A 177 0.86 -0.41 9.84
N LYS A 178 0.72 0.61 9.00
CA LYS A 178 -0.58 1.03 8.47
C LYS A 178 -1.21 -0.04 7.58
N ALA A 179 -0.45 -0.66 6.69
CA ALA A 179 -0.95 -1.75 5.85
C ALA A 179 -1.51 -2.92 6.71
N ASN A 180 -0.78 -3.33 7.76
CA ASN A 180 -1.26 -4.33 8.71
C ASN A 180 -2.51 -3.87 9.48
N GLU A 181 -2.55 -2.61 9.93
CA GLU A 181 -3.68 -2.03 10.66
C GLU A 181 -4.98 -2.12 9.86
N ILE A 182 -4.91 -1.88 8.56
CA ILE A 182 -6.07 -1.92 7.65
C ILE A 182 -6.30 -3.30 7.00
N GLY A 183 -5.56 -4.33 7.41
CA GLY A 183 -5.76 -5.72 6.99
C GLY A 183 -5.06 -6.13 5.69
N CYS A 184 -4.13 -5.33 5.17
CA CYS A 184 -3.36 -5.61 3.95
C CYS A 184 -2.17 -6.53 4.25
N LEU A 185 -2.41 -7.84 4.37
CA LEU A 185 -1.42 -8.82 4.82
C LEU A 185 -0.50 -9.33 3.71
N GLY A 186 -0.88 -9.15 2.44
CA GLY A 186 -0.09 -9.51 1.26
C GLY A 186 0.79 -8.36 0.75
N THR A 187 1.05 -7.36 1.59
CA THR A 187 1.76 -6.13 1.25
C THR A 187 3.04 -5.97 2.08
N TYR A 188 4.15 -5.64 1.42
CA TYR A 188 5.40 -5.30 2.07
C TYR A 188 6.10 -4.16 1.33
N PHE A 189 6.14 -2.98 1.93
CA PHE A 189 6.75 -1.79 1.36
C PHE A 189 8.16 -1.55 1.91
N ILE A 190 9.10 -1.27 1.01
CA ILE A 190 10.50 -0.95 1.30
C ILE A 190 10.80 0.51 0.92
N THR A 191 10.20 0.99 -0.18
CA THR A 191 10.43 2.33 -0.71
C THR A 191 9.14 3.17 -0.66
N PRO A 192 9.22 4.48 -0.41
CA PRO A 192 8.05 5.35 -0.38
C PRO A 192 7.51 5.68 -1.77
N ASN A 193 8.29 5.49 -2.83
CA ASN A 193 7.95 5.85 -4.19
C ASN A 193 7.50 4.65 -5.06
N GLY A 194 7.71 3.41 -4.58
CA GLY A 194 7.34 2.19 -5.29
C GLY A 194 8.34 1.72 -6.34
N LEU A 195 9.55 2.22 -6.34
CA LEU A 195 10.64 1.63 -7.12
C LEU A 195 10.97 0.23 -6.58
N ASP A 196 11.32 -0.65 -7.51
CA ASP A 196 11.67 -2.04 -7.20
C ASP A 196 12.83 -2.09 -6.20
N ALA A 197 12.63 -2.81 -5.10
CA ALA A 197 13.61 -3.02 -4.04
C ALA A 197 13.43 -4.40 -3.40
N GLU A 198 14.48 -4.91 -2.78
CA GLU A 198 14.44 -6.13 -1.98
C GLU A 198 15.38 -6.00 -0.79
N ASN A 199 15.09 -6.73 0.26
CA ASN A 199 15.93 -6.86 1.44
C ASN A 199 15.90 -8.31 1.95
N ASP A 200 16.52 -8.60 3.08
CA ASP A 200 16.62 -9.95 3.66
C ASP A 200 15.26 -10.57 4.03
N ILE A 201 14.18 -9.77 4.08
CA ILE A 201 12.84 -10.22 4.45
C ILE A 201 12.01 -10.53 3.21
N SER A 202 11.94 -9.60 2.25
CA SER A 202 11.11 -9.73 1.05
C SER A 202 11.50 -8.71 -0.02
N PHE A 203 10.82 -8.76 -1.17
CA PHE A 203 10.85 -7.68 -2.16
C PHE A 203 9.71 -6.69 -1.90
N HIS A 204 9.83 -5.48 -2.47
CA HIS A 204 8.77 -4.47 -2.44
C HIS A 204 7.56 -4.94 -3.26
N HIS A 205 6.42 -5.16 -2.62
CA HIS A 205 5.22 -5.70 -3.28
C HIS A 205 3.93 -5.31 -2.58
N SER A 206 2.84 -5.52 -3.31
CA SER A 206 1.48 -5.55 -2.80
C SER A 206 0.67 -6.57 -3.61
N THR A 207 -0.62 -6.71 -3.32
CA THR A 207 -1.57 -7.51 -4.09
C THR A 207 -2.65 -6.59 -4.68
N ALA A 208 -3.34 -7.03 -5.73
CA ALA A 208 -4.46 -6.24 -6.28
C ALA A 208 -5.57 -6.06 -5.24
N GLY A 209 -5.83 -7.09 -4.43
CA GLY A 209 -6.80 -7.00 -3.34
C GLY A 209 -6.40 -5.97 -2.29
N ASP A 210 -5.16 -6.04 -1.78
CA ASP A 210 -4.69 -5.09 -0.76
C ASP A 210 -4.70 -3.64 -1.26
N LEU A 211 -4.35 -3.43 -2.53
CA LEU A 211 -4.38 -2.09 -3.13
C LEU A 211 -5.80 -1.51 -3.22
N CYS A 212 -6.82 -2.34 -3.42
CA CYS A 212 -8.21 -1.91 -3.32
C CYS A 212 -8.57 -1.50 -1.88
N VAL A 213 -8.16 -2.28 -0.88
CA VAL A 213 -8.37 -1.95 0.55
C VAL A 213 -7.64 -0.67 0.93
N ILE A 214 -6.38 -0.51 0.50
CA ILE A 214 -5.60 0.73 0.68
C ILE A 214 -6.34 1.92 0.07
N MET A 215 -6.85 1.79 -1.16
CA MET A 215 -7.56 2.86 -1.84
C MET A 215 -8.87 3.21 -1.12
N SER A 216 -9.64 2.21 -0.70
CA SER A 216 -10.86 2.39 0.09
C SER A 216 -10.57 3.14 1.40
N TYR A 217 -9.50 2.77 2.09
CA TYR A 217 -9.05 3.47 3.29
C TYR A 217 -8.71 4.94 2.99
N CYS A 218 -7.89 5.19 1.97
CA CYS A 218 -7.49 6.54 1.57
C CYS A 218 -8.68 7.41 1.21
N ALA A 219 -9.62 6.88 0.44
CA ALA A 219 -10.74 7.66 -0.10
C ALA A 219 -11.84 7.93 0.93
N TRP A 220 -12.13 6.99 1.85
CA TRP A 220 -13.34 7.11 2.67
C TRP A 220 -13.19 6.79 4.16
N LYS A 221 -12.13 6.09 4.59
CA LYS A 221 -12.03 5.60 5.97
C LYS A 221 -10.99 6.33 6.82
N SER A 222 -9.96 6.91 6.21
CA SER A 222 -8.96 7.70 6.91
C SER A 222 -9.55 9.00 7.44
N PRO A 223 -9.14 9.50 8.63
CA PRO A 223 -9.49 10.84 9.09
C PRO A 223 -8.97 11.95 8.17
N LYS A 224 -8.11 11.61 7.22
CA LYS A 224 -7.51 12.51 6.22
C LYS A 224 -8.03 12.28 4.79
N SER A 225 -9.10 11.49 4.62
CA SER A 225 -9.69 11.20 3.31
C SER A 225 -10.05 12.46 2.52
N THR A 226 -10.60 13.49 3.16
CA THR A 226 -10.93 14.75 2.50
C THR A 226 -9.70 15.41 1.88
N GLN A 227 -8.58 15.50 2.63
CA GLN A 227 -7.34 16.08 2.13
C GLN A 227 -6.70 15.20 1.03
N PHE A 228 -6.78 13.88 1.18
CA PHE A 228 -6.31 12.94 0.17
C PHE A 228 -7.08 13.12 -1.14
N LEU A 229 -8.42 13.21 -1.08
CA LEU A 229 -9.26 13.41 -2.26
C LEU A 229 -9.03 14.79 -2.88
N GLU A 230 -8.88 15.86 -2.08
CA GLU A 230 -8.52 17.19 -2.57
C GLU A 230 -7.26 17.15 -3.45
N ILE A 231 -6.20 16.48 -2.98
CA ILE A 231 -4.95 16.36 -3.74
C ILE A 231 -5.16 15.53 -5.01
N THR A 232 -5.79 14.36 -4.90
CA THR A 232 -5.85 13.39 -6.01
C THR A 232 -6.89 13.70 -7.07
N GLN A 233 -7.89 14.53 -6.76
CA GLN A 233 -8.89 15.05 -7.71
C GLN A 233 -8.40 16.31 -8.44
N THR A 234 -7.39 17.00 -7.91
CA THR A 234 -6.86 18.20 -8.53
C THR A 234 -6.28 17.87 -9.91
N MET A 235 -6.78 18.53 -10.93
CA MET A 235 -6.34 18.33 -12.32
C MET A 235 -5.03 19.01 -12.63
N GLN A 236 -4.86 20.21 -12.11
CA GLN A 236 -3.64 21.01 -12.25
C GLN A 236 -3.32 21.70 -10.94
N TYR A 237 -2.04 21.72 -10.56
CA TYR A 237 -1.52 22.42 -9.40
C TYR A 237 -0.36 23.31 -9.81
N THR A 238 -0.43 24.59 -9.47
CA THR A 238 0.66 25.54 -9.73
C THR A 238 1.63 25.52 -8.56
N PHE A 239 2.86 25.13 -8.84
CA PHE A 239 3.98 25.15 -7.91
C PHE A 239 4.83 26.38 -8.17
N GLU A 240 4.99 27.21 -7.15
CA GLU A 240 5.75 28.46 -7.23
C GLU A 240 7.18 28.24 -6.75
N THR A 241 8.15 28.72 -7.53
CA THR A 241 9.57 28.71 -7.20
C THR A 241 10.15 30.09 -7.37
N GLU A 242 11.36 30.32 -6.85
CA GLU A 242 12.10 31.57 -7.07
C GLU A 242 12.42 31.81 -8.57
N GLU A 243 12.49 30.73 -9.36
CA GLU A 243 12.80 30.77 -10.80
C GLU A 243 11.53 30.92 -11.67
N GLY A 244 10.34 30.86 -11.10
CA GLY A 244 9.06 30.95 -11.79
C GLY A 244 8.03 29.91 -11.34
N GLN A 245 7.04 29.70 -12.19
CA GLN A 245 5.93 28.77 -11.92
C GLN A 245 6.10 27.48 -12.72
N MET A 246 5.82 26.33 -12.07
CA MET A 246 5.64 25.02 -12.71
C MET A 246 4.21 24.56 -12.52
N VAL A 247 3.64 23.88 -13.53
CA VAL A 247 2.29 23.31 -13.44
C VAL A 247 2.40 21.79 -13.40
N PHE A 248 1.91 21.19 -12.32
CA PHE A 248 1.77 19.73 -12.20
C PHE A 248 0.41 19.31 -12.76
N ASN A 249 0.40 18.28 -13.59
CA ASN A 249 -0.80 17.77 -14.22
C ASN A 249 -1.15 16.37 -13.68
N ASN A 250 -2.42 16.13 -13.49
CA ASN A 250 -2.89 14.82 -13.05
C ASN A 250 -2.89 13.83 -14.21
N HIS A 251 -2.20 12.69 -14.03
CA HIS A 251 -2.13 11.63 -15.03
C HIS A 251 -3.26 10.61 -14.98
N ASN A 252 -4.25 10.80 -14.10
CA ASN A 252 -5.44 9.94 -14.04
C ASN A 252 -6.48 10.39 -15.08
N ARG A 253 -6.43 9.76 -16.26
CA ARG A 253 -7.33 10.08 -17.37
C ARG A 253 -8.81 9.86 -17.05
N LEU A 254 -9.14 8.88 -16.19
CA LEU A 254 -10.54 8.58 -15.88
C LEU A 254 -11.25 9.73 -15.16
N LEU A 255 -10.51 10.63 -14.47
CA LEU A 255 -11.10 11.85 -13.87
C LEU A 255 -11.75 12.78 -14.91
N THR A 256 -11.31 12.74 -16.17
CA THR A 256 -11.86 13.56 -17.26
C THR A 256 -12.67 12.76 -18.26
N GLU A 257 -12.45 11.45 -18.35
CA GLU A 257 -13.11 10.59 -19.33
C GLU A 257 -14.40 9.97 -18.79
N THR A 258 -14.62 10.02 -17.46
CA THR A 258 -15.81 9.41 -16.82
C THR A 258 -16.36 10.33 -15.74
N ASP A 259 -17.61 10.15 -15.41
CA ASP A 259 -18.32 10.86 -14.34
C ASP A 259 -18.29 10.13 -12.98
N TYR A 260 -17.75 8.91 -12.96
CA TYR A 260 -17.72 8.05 -11.77
C TYR A 260 -16.34 7.92 -11.09
N CYS A 261 -15.26 8.29 -11.77
CA CYS A 261 -13.91 8.21 -11.15
C CYS A 261 -13.69 9.40 -10.22
N ILE A 262 -13.37 9.12 -8.96
CA ILE A 262 -13.14 10.15 -7.95
C ILE A 262 -11.67 10.27 -7.54
N SER A 263 -10.85 9.25 -7.74
CA SER A 263 -9.43 9.28 -7.40
C SER A 263 -8.70 8.14 -8.09
N GLY A 264 -7.38 8.23 -8.21
CA GLY A 264 -6.57 7.13 -8.72
C GLY A 264 -5.09 7.43 -8.79
N LYS A 265 -4.29 6.37 -8.93
CA LYS A 265 -2.85 6.44 -9.10
C LYS A 265 -2.36 5.44 -10.12
N THR A 266 -1.58 5.91 -11.08
CA THR A 266 -0.86 5.06 -12.04
C THR A 266 0.50 4.68 -11.50
N GLY A 267 1.04 3.55 -11.99
CA GLY A 267 2.40 3.11 -11.70
C GLY A 267 3.03 2.41 -12.89
N PHE A 268 4.35 2.47 -12.99
CA PHE A 268 5.13 1.72 -13.96
C PHE A 268 6.57 1.51 -13.47
N THR A 269 7.00 0.26 -13.49
CA THR A 269 8.41 -0.16 -13.60
C THR A 269 8.48 -1.30 -14.59
N THR A 270 9.66 -1.64 -15.08
CA THR A 270 9.82 -2.78 -16.00
C THR A 270 9.35 -4.10 -15.34
N LYS A 271 9.56 -4.25 -14.03
CA LYS A 271 9.15 -5.43 -13.27
C LYS A 271 7.63 -5.44 -13.00
N ALA A 272 7.05 -4.30 -12.64
CA ALA A 272 5.62 -4.20 -12.31
C ALA A 272 4.72 -4.18 -13.55
N GLY A 273 5.22 -3.74 -14.71
CA GLY A 273 4.38 -3.41 -15.85
C GLY A 273 3.52 -2.16 -15.57
N TYR A 274 2.47 -1.96 -16.37
CA TYR A 274 1.54 -0.85 -16.13
C TYR A 274 0.55 -1.21 -15.03
N CYS A 275 0.50 -0.37 -13.99
CA CYS A 275 -0.37 -0.52 -12.83
C CYS A 275 -1.34 0.66 -12.73
N TYR A 276 -2.54 0.40 -12.20
CA TYR A 276 -3.53 1.43 -11.93
C TYR A 276 -4.41 1.02 -10.76
N VAL A 277 -4.68 1.95 -9.86
CA VAL A 277 -5.62 1.80 -8.74
C VAL A 277 -6.53 3.02 -8.74
N ALA A 278 -7.83 2.80 -8.61
CA ALA A 278 -8.81 3.89 -8.58
C ALA A 278 -9.90 3.67 -7.53
N ALA A 279 -10.44 4.78 -7.04
CA ALA A 279 -11.71 4.86 -6.34
C ALA A 279 -12.75 5.41 -7.31
N VAL A 280 -13.91 4.79 -7.34
CA VAL A 280 -15.04 5.16 -8.22
C VAL A 280 -16.33 5.16 -7.42
N GLU A 281 -17.26 6.01 -7.83
CA GLU A 281 -18.63 6.04 -7.29
C GLU A 281 -19.61 6.03 -8.45
N LYS A 282 -20.42 4.98 -8.55
CA LYS A 282 -21.39 4.80 -9.61
C LYS A 282 -22.68 4.18 -9.07
N ASP A 283 -23.81 4.74 -9.46
CA ASP A 283 -25.15 4.30 -9.05
C ASP A 283 -25.31 4.21 -7.52
N GLY A 284 -24.65 5.13 -6.79
CA GLY A 284 -24.67 5.20 -5.32
C GLY A 284 -23.78 4.19 -4.62
N ARG A 285 -22.97 3.39 -5.35
CA ARG A 285 -22.01 2.43 -4.80
C ARG A 285 -20.59 2.98 -4.87
N ARG A 286 -19.85 2.86 -3.77
CA ARG A 286 -18.44 3.21 -3.67
C ARG A 286 -17.59 1.96 -3.91
N MET A 287 -16.74 2.01 -4.92
CA MET A 287 -15.92 0.85 -5.29
C MET A 287 -14.46 1.25 -5.47
N CYS A 288 -13.56 0.28 -5.27
CA CYS A 288 -12.15 0.41 -5.61
C CYS A 288 -11.74 -0.67 -6.60
N LEU A 289 -10.98 -0.29 -7.61
CA LEU A 289 -10.39 -1.23 -8.55
C LEU A 289 -8.86 -1.15 -8.54
N SER A 290 -8.23 -2.28 -8.79
CA SER A 290 -6.77 -2.39 -8.92
C SER A 290 -6.39 -3.29 -10.08
N LEU A 291 -5.47 -2.82 -10.90
CA LEU A 291 -4.94 -3.50 -12.09
C LEU A 291 -3.41 -3.52 -12.00
N LEU A 292 -2.80 -4.70 -12.02
CA LEU A 292 -1.36 -4.89 -11.99
C LEU A 292 -0.88 -5.62 -13.24
N GLY A 293 0.27 -5.21 -13.80
CA GLY A 293 0.85 -5.79 -14.99
C GLY A 293 0.00 -5.62 -16.26
N CYS A 294 -0.81 -4.56 -16.34
CA CYS A 294 -1.82 -4.39 -17.37
C CYS A 294 -1.21 -3.94 -18.72
N GLY A 295 -1.15 -4.88 -19.69
CA GLY A 295 -0.77 -4.57 -21.08
C GLY A 295 0.72 -4.39 -21.34
N TRP A 296 1.60 -4.61 -20.38
CA TRP A 296 3.04 -4.58 -20.60
C TRP A 296 3.54 -5.82 -21.35
N PRO A 297 4.47 -5.71 -22.34
CA PRO A 297 5.09 -4.47 -22.86
C PRO A 297 4.29 -3.81 -24.01
N ASN A 298 3.12 -4.27 -24.37
CA ASN A 298 2.44 -3.96 -25.61
C ASN A 298 1.74 -2.59 -25.61
N ASN A 299 0.85 -2.33 -24.64
CA ASN A 299 0.00 -1.14 -24.67
C ASN A 299 -0.29 -0.56 -23.26
N LYS A 300 0.25 0.61 -23.00
CA LYS A 300 0.04 1.35 -21.73
C LYS A 300 -1.40 1.82 -21.50
N ASN A 301 -2.25 1.81 -22.51
CA ASN A 301 -3.62 2.32 -22.42
C ASN A 301 -4.63 1.23 -22.02
N TYR A 302 -4.29 -0.05 -22.12
CA TYR A 302 -5.20 -1.14 -21.72
C TYR A 302 -5.73 -1.03 -20.30
N LYS A 303 -4.97 -0.42 -19.38
CA LYS A 303 -5.44 -0.19 -18.00
C LYS A 303 -6.70 0.69 -17.91
N TRP A 304 -6.92 1.59 -18.90
CA TRP A 304 -8.10 2.43 -18.96
C TRP A 304 -9.32 1.63 -19.45
N ASP A 305 -9.11 0.76 -20.42
CA ASP A 305 -10.14 -0.11 -20.98
C ASP A 305 -10.55 -1.17 -19.93
N ASP A 306 -9.57 -1.81 -19.28
CA ASP A 306 -9.80 -2.77 -18.22
C ASP A 306 -10.54 -2.14 -17.03
N ALA A 307 -10.17 -0.91 -16.62
CA ALA A 307 -10.83 -0.21 -15.54
C ALA A 307 -12.32 0.07 -15.85
N LYS A 308 -12.62 0.55 -17.06
CA LYS A 308 -14.01 0.76 -17.51
C LYS A 308 -14.80 -0.55 -17.52
N SER A 309 -14.19 -1.63 -18.05
CA SER A 309 -14.81 -2.96 -18.09
C SER A 309 -15.13 -3.52 -16.70
N LEU A 310 -14.27 -3.28 -15.69
CA LEU A 310 -14.54 -3.67 -14.31
C LEU A 310 -15.72 -2.88 -13.71
N VAL A 311 -15.80 -1.58 -13.97
CA VAL A 311 -16.92 -0.76 -13.47
C VAL A 311 -18.23 -1.15 -14.17
N GLU A 312 -18.21 -1.40 -15.47
CA GLU A 312 -19.37 -1.89 -16.22
C GLU A 312 -19.84 -3.26 -15.70
N TYR A 313 -18.88 -4.16 -15.40
CA TYR A 313 -19.21 -5.46 -14.79
C TYR A 313 -19.90 -5.29 -13.43
N ALA A 314 -19.43 -4.39 -12.58
CA ALA A 314 -20.00 -4.16 -11.23
C ALA A 314 -21.46 -3.71 -11.24
N VAL A 315 -21.89 -2.99 -12.27
CA VAL A 315 -23.25 -2.46 -12.41
C VAL A 315 -24.14 -3.31 -13.33
N SER A 316 -23.60 -4.44 -13.82
CA SER A 316 -24.38 -5.38 -14.63
C SER A 316 -25.12 -6.41 -13.77
N ASP A 317 -26.21 -6.98 -14.28
CA ASP A 317 -26.96 -8.07 -13.63
C ASP A 317 -26.08 -9.30 -13.30
N ALA A 318 -24.96 -9.47 -14.02
CA ALA A 318 -24.00 -10.54 -13.78
C ALA A 318 -23.27 -10.42 -12.43
N ALA A 319 -23.10 -9.19 -11.89
CA ALA A 319 -22.51 -8.97 -10.60
C ALA A 319 -23.49 -9.27 -9.45
N GLU A 320 -24.79 -9.00 -9.65
CA GLU A 320 -25.83 -9.30 -8.64
C GLU A 320 -25.99 -10.82 -8.42
N ASP A 321 -25.93 -11.63 -9.50
CA ASP A 321 -25.97 -13.09 -9.39
C ASP A 321 -24.75 -13.65 -8.62
N SER A 322 -23.57 -13.08 -8.78
CA SER A 322 -22.36 -13.52 -8.04
C SER A 322 -22.40 -13.16 -6.55
N TYR A 323 -23.10 -12.10 -6.18
CA TYR A 323 -23.34 -11.68 -4.79
C TYR A 323 -24.31 -12.61 -4.05
N CYS A 324 -25.35 -13.08 -4.72
CA CYS A 324 -26.33 -14.00 -4.16
C CYS A 324 -25.71 -15.38 -3.84
N ASP A 325 -24.78 -15.87 -4.65
CA ASP A 325 -24.14 -17.18 -4.41
C ASP A 325 -23.18 -17.13 -3.19
N ALA A 326 -22.52 -16.01 -2.94
CA ALA A 326 -21.68 -15.84 -1.76
C ALA A 326 -22.47 -15.71 -0.45
N ALA A 327 -23.64 -15.06 -0.47
CA ALA A 327 -24.53 -14.90 0.67
C ALA A 327 -25.32 -16.19 1.01
N CYS A 328 -25.62 -17.03 0.01
CA CYS A 328 -26.35 -18.29 0.20
C CYS A 328 -25.50 -19.37 0.91
N VAL A 329 -24.17 -19.29 0.83
CA VAL A 329 -23.26 -20.26 1.50
C VAL A 329 -23.10 -19.95 3.00
N THR A 330 -23.39 -18.75 3.45
CA THR A 330 -23.28 -18.36 4.88
C THR A 330 -24.51 -18.70 5.73
N THR A 331 -25.62 -19.13 5.12
CA THR A 331 -26.86 -19.46 5.84
C THR A 331 -27.09 -20.97 6.08
N GLN A 332 -26.14 -21.84 5.73
CA GLN A 332 -26.22 -23.28 5.94
C GLN A 332 -25.07 -23.84 6.79
N GLN A 333 -24.70 -23.17 7.88
CA GLN A 333 -23.91 -23.80 8.97
C GLN A 333 -24.53 -23.52 10.32
#